data_8ff5f22686931c8f1bf60142ad78b9be
#
_entry.id   8ff5f22686931c8f1bf60142ad78b9be
#
_cell.length_a   1.000
_cell.length_b   1.000
_cell.length_c   1.000
_cell.angle_alpha   90.00
_cell.angle_beta   90.00
_cell.angle_gamma   90.00
#
_symmetry.space_group_name_H-M   'P 1'
#
loop_
_entity.id
_entity.type
_entity.pdbx_description
1 polymer ?
#
loop_
_entity_poly.entity_id
_entity_poly.type
_entity_poly.pdbx_seq_one_letter_code
_entity_poly.pdbx_strand_id
1 'polypeptide(L)'
;MMNKIIYSLLVLMTPVWVMAQNDQETIKKSFEVKDKSQETWLSVCNIEGDVEVEAYDGNTIEIEVSKRIRARRDDDVAQGMKDVQIDFFEGEGYVAARFTTPNNRYKEKQDPLACSWDWDRNANKVYYKYRLDYKVKVPREISVKISTVNNSDLYIKGVEGMVYANNVNGDVELTDIGNDTRAKTVNGRIDVKYAKMPTEFADFETVNGNIEVTAPKDGGAIYNFESQWGKIYSDFDFDKRLSPKVVSNKSGKGGTTYKVAKSNSYQVNEGGPEISFKTLNGKIMLRKGN
;
A
#
# COMPACT_ATOMS: atom_id res chain seq x y z
N MET A 1 -37.95 -19.20 -73.24
CA MET A 1 -37.59 -19.58 -71.86
C MET A 1 -36.37 -18.81 -71.47
N MET A 2 -36.52 -17.73 -70.63
CA MET A 2 -35.42 -16.91 -70.18
C MET A 2 -35.01 -17.36 -68.80
N ASN A 3 -33.77 -17.91 -68.65
CA ASN A 3 -33.19 -18.27 -67.36
C ASN A 3 -32.74 -17.03 -66.68
N LYS A 4 -33.36 -16.68 -65.52
CA LYS A 4 -32.87 -15.63 -64.59
C LYS A 4 -31.80 -16.23 -63.69
N ILE A 5 -30.57 -15.81 -63.87
CA ILE A 5 -29.46 -16.12 -62.96
C ILE A 5 -29.55 -15.13 -61.81
N ILE A 6 -29.82 -15.66 -60.59
CA ILE A 6 -29.81 -14.90 -59.33
C ILE A 6 -28.37 -14.95 -58.78
N TYR A 7 -27.67 -13.81 -58.83
CA TYR A 7 -26.38 -13.66 -58.11
C TYR A 7 -26.66 -13.41 -56.63
N SER A 8 -26.37 -14.40 -55.78
CA SER A 8 -26.35 -14.23 -54.32
C SER A 8 -25.06 -13.53 -53.93
N LEU A 9 -25.18 -12.30 -53.48
CA LEU A 9 -24.04 -11.52 -52.95
C LEU A 9 -23.77 -11.99 -51.51
N LEU A 10 -22.77 -12.86 -51.34
CA LEU A 10 -22.31 -13.29 -50.00
C LEU A 10 -21.48 -12.15 -49.37
N VAL A 11 -22.08 -11.35 -48.46
CA VAL A 11 -21.37 -10.36 -47.67
C VAL A 11 -20.59 -11.09 -46.58
N LEU A 12 -19.30 -11.27 -46.77
CA LEU A 12 -18.38 -11.73 -45.73
C LEU A 12 -18.19 -10.59 -44.70
N MET A 13 -18.94 -10.70 -43.58
CA MET A 13 -18.65 -9.88 -42.39
C MET A 13 -17.36 -10.39 -41.74
N THR A 14 -16.24 -9.75 -42.02
CA THR A 14 -15.01 -9.95 -41.26
C THR A 14 -15.19 -9.32 -39.88
N PRO A 15 -14.92 -10.05 -38.76
CA PRO A 15 -14.97 -9.47 -37.45
C PRO A 15 -13.85 -8.42 -37.36
N VAL A 16 -14.22 -7.17 -37.16
CA VAL A 16 -13.25 -6.09 -36.82
C VAL A 16 -12.82 -6.29 -35.38
N TRP A 17 -11.65 -6.84 -35.17
CA TRP A 17 -11.02 -6.90 -33.86
C TRP A 17 -10.61 -5.48 -33.49
N VAL A 18 -11.38 -4.85 -32.61
CA VAL A 18 -10.98 -3.57 -31.99
C VAL A 18 -9.89 -3.90 -30.98
N MET A 19 -8.63 -3.76 -31.36
CA MET A 19 -7.52 -3.84 -30.43
C MET A 19 -7.52 -2.59 -29.56
N ALA A 20 -7.47 -2.76 -28.24
CA ALA A 20 -7.23 -1.64 -27.34
C ALA A 20 -5.82 -1.10 -27.60
N GLN A 21 -5.72 0.21 -27.89
CA GLN A 21 -4.45 0.86 -28.11
C GLN A 21 -3.84 1.26 -26.76
N ASN A 22 -2.53 1.11 -26.65
CA ASN A 22 -1.77 1.35 -25.43
C ASN A 22 -0.61 2.29 -25.74
N ASP A 23 -0.34 3.22 -24.85
CA ASP A 23 0.90 3.96 -24.83
C ASP A 23 1.55 3.88 -23.44
N GLN A 24 2.87 3.95 -23.41
CA GLN A 24 3.68 3.78 -22.21
C GLN A 24 4.82 4.79 -22.18
N GLU A 25 5.00 5.39 -21.01
CA GLU A 25 6.10 6.31 -20.72
C GLU A 25 6.80 5.88 -19.43
N THR A 26 8.13 6.01 -19.38
CA THR A 26 8.91 5.81 -18.17
C THR A 26 9.45 7.14 -17.68
N ILE A 27 9.07 7.52 -16.48
CA ILE A 27 9.48 8.76 -15.82
C ILE A 27 10.48 8.40 -14.73
N LYS A 28 11.65 9.04 -14.71
CA LYS A 28 12.70 8.80 -13.70
C LYS A 28 13.01 10.09 -12.97
N LYS A 29 13.16 9.99 -11.65
CA LYS A 29 13.55 11.12 -10.80
C LYS A 29 14.44 10.62 -9.65
N SER A 30 15.42 11.44 -9.27
CA SER A 30 16.35 11.14 -8.19
C SER A 30 16.47 12.33 -7.24
N PHE A 31 16.60 12.05 -5.94
CA PHE A 31 16.74 13.03 -4.87
C PHE A 31 17.87 12.61 -3.94
N GLU A 32 18.80 13.49 -3.69
CA GLU A 32 19.93 13.22 -2.80
C GLU A 32 19.51 13.41 -1.33
N VAL A 33 19.75 12.41 -0.49
CA VAL A 33 19.56 12.50 0.95
C VAL A 33 20.85 13.08 1.55
N LYS A 34 20.84 14.39 1.82
CA LYS A 34 22.03 15.16 2.26
C LYS A 34 22.43 14.87 3.69
N ASP A 35 21.47 14.67 4.56
CA ASP A 35 21.69 14.43 5.99
C ASP A 35 20.96 13.17 6.45
N LYS A 36 21.71 12.10 6.65
CA LYS A 36 21.19 10.82 7.16
C LYS A 36 20.93 10.82 8.68
N SER A 37 21.37 11.85 9.39
CA SER A 37 21.10 11.98 10.83
C SER A 37 19.70 12.51 11.12
N GLN A 38 19.05 13.14 10.13
CA GLN A 38 17.66 13.58 10.21
C GLN A 38 16.73 12.51 9.64
N GLU A 39 15.62 12.31 10.34
CA GLU A 39 14.57 11.43 9.83
C GLU A 39 14.05 11.95 8.49
N THR A 40 14.24 11.17 7.44
CA THR A 40 13.76 11.49 6.11
C THR A 40 12.68 10.49 5.69
N TRP A 41 11.60 11.01 5.13
CA TRP A 41 10.45 10.22 4.66
C TRP A 41 10.33 10.22 3.14
N LEU A 42 10.06 9.06 2.58
CA LEU A 42 9.51 8.94 1.24
C LEU A 42 8.01 8.69 1.33
N SER A 43 7.20 9.49 0.63
CA SER A 43 5.77 9.24 0.46
C SER A 43 5.44 8.95 -1.01
N VAL A 44 4.79 7.82 -1.30
CA VAL A 44 4.24 7.51 -2.63
C VAL A 44 2.75 7.27 -2.50
N CYS A 45 1.97 8.10 -3.21
CA CYS A 45 0.53 8.02 -3.22
C CYS A 45 0.03 7.61 -4.61
N ASN A 46 -0.45 6.37 -4.74
CA ASN A 46 -0.97 5.79 -5.97
C ASN A 46 -2.44 5.35 -5.82
N ILE A 47 -3.11 5.05 -6.93
CA ILE A 47 -4.47 4.47 -6.93
C ILE A 47 -4.50 3.19 -7.76
N GLU A 48 -3.88 3.17 -8.94
CA GLU A 48 -3.89 2.05 -9.88
C GLU A 48 -2.45 1.67 -10.23
N GLY A 49 -2.00 0.52 -9.79
CA GLY A 49 -0.66 -0.03 -10.09
C GLY A 49 0.18 -0.34 -8.86
N ASP A 50 1.17 -1.18 -9.04
CA ASP A 50 2.02 -1.69 -7.99
C ASP A 50 3.05 -0.64 -7.52
N VAL A 51 3.46 -0.77 -6.27
CA VAL A 51 4.57 0.04 -5.74
C VAL A 51 5.59 -0.91 -5.11
N GLU A 52 6.78 -0.93 -5.68
CA GLU A 52 7.92 -1.70 -5.22
C GLU A 52 8.97 -0.75 -4.64
N VAL A 53 9.35 -0.94 -3.39
CA VAL A 53 10.40 -0.18 -2.71
C VAL A 53 11.50 -1.13 -2.25
N GLU A 54 12.71 -0.90 -2.69
CA GLU A 54 13.88 -1.65 -2.29
C GLU A 54 14.92 -0.73 -1.64
N ALA A 55 15.33 -1.07 -0.42
CA ALA A 55 16.40 -0.35 0.24
C ALA A 55 17.78 -0.82 -0.26
N TYR A 56 18.72 0.11 -0.33
CA TYR A 56 20.07 -0.16 -0.79
C TYR A 56 21.13 0.67 -0.03
N ASP A 57 22.40 0.31 -0.20
CA ASP A 57 23.49 1.03 0.45
C ASP A 57 23.91 2.24 -0.39
N GLY A 58 23.11 3.31 -0.34
CA GLY A 58 23.33 4.54 -1.09
C GLY A 58 22.87 5.77 -0.31
N ASN A 59 22.82 6.91 -1.00
CA ASN A 59 22.37 8.19 -0.43
C ASN A 59 21.33 8.89 -1.31
N THR A 60 20.71 8.18 -2.24
CA THR A 60 19.78 8.77 -3.20
C THR A 60 18.45 8.01 -3.17
N ILE A 61 17.35 8.74 -3.18
CA ILE A 61 16.02 8.19 -3.45
C ILE A 61 15.84 8.21 -4.97
N GLU A 62 15.73 7.04 -5.58
CA GLU A 62 15.52 6.88 -7.02
C GLU A 62 14.10 6.41 -7.27
N ILE A 63 13.33 7.14 -8.08
CA ILE A 63 11.95 6.81 -8.40
C ILE A 63 11.83 6.61 -9.91
N GLU A 64 11.37 5.44 -10.31
CA GLU A 64 10.99 5.11 -11.67
C GLU A 64 9.49 4.81 -11.72
N VAL A 65 8.77 5.52 -12.59
CA VAL A 65 7.33 5.33 -12.77
C VAL A 65 7.06 4.89 -14.20
N SER A 66 6.47 3.70 -14.34
CA SER A 66 5.93 3.22 -15.62
C SER A 66 4.47 3.65 -15.74
N LYS A 67 4.23 4.71 -16.51
CA LYS A 67 2.89 5.20 -16.83
C LYS A 67 2.36 4.50 -18.07
N ARG A 68 1.24 3.81 -17.95
CA ARG A 68 0.55 3.15 -19.06
C ARG A 68 -0.86 3.67 -19.20
N ILE A 69 -1.23 4.07 -20.43
CA ILE A 69 -2.57 4.53 -20.79
C ILE A 69 -3.19 3.53 -21.76
N ARG A 70 -4.46 3.21 -21.57
CA ARG A 70 -5.24 2.33 -22.42
C ARG A 70 -6.58 2.96 -22.76
N ALA A 71 -6.96 2.97 -24.05
CA ALA A 71 -8.24 3.43 -24.51
C ALA A 71 -8.69 2.66 -25.75
N ARG A 72 -9.89 2.96 -26.26
CA ARG A 72 -10.40 2.39 -27.50
C ARG A 72 -9.97 3.18 -28.73
N ARG A 73 -9.63 4.45 -28.58
CA ARG A 73 -9.26 5.37 -29.65
C ARG A 73 -7.92 5.99 -29.35
N ASP A 74 -7.12 6.26 -30.38
CA ASP A 74 -5.80 6.91 -30.26
C ASP A 74 -5.89 8.29 -29.62
N ASP A 75 -6.90 9.09 -29.96
CA ASP A 75 -7.11 10.40 -29.38
C ASP A 75 -7.32 10.32 -27.86
N ASP A 76 -8.04 9.30 -27.37
CA ASP A 76 -8.26 9.10 -25.95
C ASP A 76 -6.98 8.63 -25.25
N VAL A 77 -6.11 7.84 -25.92
CA VAL A 77 -4.78 7.49 -25.41
C VAL A 77 -3.90 8.74 -25.31
N ALA A 78 -3.81 9.52 -26.38
CA ALA A 78 -3.04 10.76 -26.40
C ALA A 78 -3.54 11.77 -25.35
N GLN A 79 -4.85 11.84 -25.13
CA GLN A 79 -5.43 12.67 -24.08
C GLN A 79 -5.03 12.15 -22.69
N GLY A 80 -5.12 10.84 -22.42
CA GLY A 80 -4.73 10.25 -21.14
C GLY A 80 -3.24 10.44 -20.84
N MET A 81 -2.36 10.39 -21.86
CA MET A 81 -0.94 10.67 -21.70
C MET A 81 -0.67 12.11 -21.24
N LYS A 82 -1.51 13.06 -21.64
CA LYS A 82 -1.42 14.46 -21.20
C LYS A 82 -2.06 14.69 -19.83
N ASP A 83 -3.19 14.05 -19.58
CA ASP A 83 -4.02 14.27 -18.39
C ASP A 83 -3.39 13.68 -17.12
N VAL A 84 -2.76 12.50 -17.24
CA VAL A 84 -2.15 11.83 -16.08
C VAL A 84 -0.74 12.37 -15.88
N GLN A 85 -0.58 13.23 -14.87
CA GLN A 85 0.69 13.86 -14.51
C GLN A 85 1.24 13.24 -13.22
N ILE A 86 2.56 13.13 -13.14
CA ILE A 86 3.27 12.69 -11.93
C ILE A 86 4.00 13.89 -11.35
N ASP A 87 3.66 14.24 -10.12
CA ASP A 87 4.22 15.36 -9.39
C ASP A 87 5.17 14.86 -8.31
N PHE A 88 6.36 15.46 -8.26
CA PHE A 88 7.37 15.17 -7.27
C PHE A 88 7.59 16.40 -6.39
N PHE A 89 7.63 16.19 -5.08
CA PHE A 89 7.83 17.24 -4.09
C PHE A 89 9.02 16.88 -3.22
N GLU A 90 9.88 17.85 -2.97
CA GLU A 90 11.02 17.72 -2.07
C GLU A 90 10.92 18.85 -1.03
N GLY A 91 11.10 18.51 0.24
CA GLY A 91 11.13 19.45 1.35
C GLY A 91 12.10 18.99 2.43
N GLU A 92 12.12 19.72 3.52
CA GLU A 92 12.95 19.36 4.67
C GLU A 92 12.46 18.04 5.29
N GLY A 93 13.30 17.01 5.22
CA GLY A 93 13.00 15.68 5.76
C GLY A 93 11.97 14.87 4.96
N TYR A 94 11.63 15.25 3.72
CA TYR A 94 10.75 14.41 2.91
C TYR A 94 10.93 14.54 1.40
N VAL A 95 10.59 13.44 0.72
CA VAL A 95 10.31 13.37 -0.72
C VAL A 95 8.93 12.77 -0.91
N ALA A 96 8.11 13.33 -1.81
CA ALA A 96 6.79 12.79 -2.11
C ALA A 96 6.57 12.66 -3.62
N ALA A 97 6.03 11.52 -4.05
CA ALA A 97 5.58 11.28 -5.42
C ALA A 97 4.05 11.10 -5.42
N ARG A 98 3.38 11.86 -6.26
CA ARG A 98 1.93 11.86 -6.38
C ARG A 98 1.54 11.96 -7.84
N PHE A 99 0.28 11.71 -8.13
CA PHE A 99 -0.23 11.93 -9.48
C PHE A 99 -1.53 12.75 -9.44
N THR A 100 -1.80 13.41 -10.55
CA THR A 100 -3.03 14.16 -10.78
C THR A 100 -3.68 13.72 -12.09
N THR A 101 -5.00 13.86 -12.16
CA THR A 101 -5.82 13.63 -13.34
C THR A 101 -6.89 14.72 -13.39
N PRO A 102 -7.68 14.87 -14.48
CA PRO A 102 -8.79 15.81 -14.50
C PRO A 102 -9.82 15.57 -13.38
N ASN A 103 -9.93 14.34 -12.90
CA ASN A 103 -10.94 13.95 -11.90
C ASN A 103 -10.42 14.01 -10.47
N ASN A 104 -9.12 14.11 -10.25
CA ASN A 104 -8.55 14.18 -8.92
C ASN A 104 -7.35 15.14 -8.86
N ARG A 105 -7.29 15.87 -7.77
CA ARG A 105 -6.14 16.73 -7.43
C ARG A 105 -5.78 16.49 -5.98
N TYR A 106 -4.53 16.69 -5.63
CA TYR A 106 -4.19 16.62 -4.22
C TYR A 106 -4.40 17.97 -3.53
N LYS A 107 -4.62 17.95 -2.20
CA LYS A 107 -4.84 19.18 -1.42
C LYS A 107 -3.50 19.78 -0.99
N GLU A 108 -3.18 20.99 -1.45
CA GLU A 108 -1.91 21.66 -1.19
C GLU A 108 -1.61 21.99 0.28
N LYS A 109 -2.65 22.09 1.13
CA LYS A 109 -2.51 22.52 2.54
C LYS A 109 -2.43 21.39 3.56
N GLN A 110 -2.17 20.18 3.15
CA GLN A 110 -2.11 19.02 4.04
C GLN A 110 -0.67 18.60 4.30
N ASP A 111 -0.51 17.75 5.35
CA ASP A 111 0.72 17.03 5.63
C ASP A 111 1.32 16.50 4.31
N PRO A 112 2.56 16.89 3.96
CA PRO A 112 3.20 16.45 2.71
C PRO A 112 3.31 14.94 2.58
N LEU A 113 3.21 14.20 3.68
CA LEU A 113 3.19 12.75 3.69
C LEU A 113 1.76 12.15 3.58
N ALA A 114 0.70 12.97 3.61
CA ALA A 114 -0.66 12.46 3.53
C ALA A 114 -1.06 12.11 2.09
N CYS A 115 -1.64 10.92 1.89
CA CYS A 115 -2.25 10.51 0.63
C CYS A 115 -3.74 10.85 0.64
N SER A 116 -4.07 12.09 0.28
CA SER A 116 -5.47 12.54 0.18
C SER A 116 -5.70 13.28 -1.12
N TRP A 117 -6.83 12.97 -1.77
CA TRP A 117 -7.24 13.57 -3.03
C TRP A 117 -8.57 14.30 -2.87
N ASP A 118 -8.72 15.43 -3.57
CA ASP A 118 -10.00 16.04 -3.86
C ASP A 118 -10.52 15.48 -5.18
N TRP A 119 -11.69 14.87 -5.12
CA TRP A 119 -12.37 14.36 -6.30
C TRP A 119 -13.28 15.41 -6.88
N ASP A 120 -13.02 15.83 -8.12
CA ASP A 120 -13.93 16.71 -8.84
C ASP A 120 -15.10 15.90 -9.41
N ARG A 121 -16.25 16.01 -8.75
CA ARG A 121 -17.49 15.34 -9.18
C ARG A 121 -18.07 15.90 -10.47
N ASN A 122 -17.66 17.10 -10.88
CA ASN A 122 -18.10 17.77 -12.08
C ASN A 122 -17.10 17.64 -13.23
N ALA A 123 -15.99 16.92 -13.03
CA ALA A 123 -15.02 16.69 -14.07
C ALA A 123 -15.64 15.96 -15.27
N ASN A 124 -15.19 16.30 -16.46
CA ASN A 124 -15.61 15.63 -17.67
C ASN A 124 -15.25 14.14 -17.64
N LYS A 125 -16.15 13.33 -18.20
CA LYS A 125 -15.91 11.88 -18.30
C LYS A 125 -14.67 11.62 -19.15
N VAL A 126 -13.71 10.87 -18.57
CA VAL A 126 -12.54 10.38 -19.30
C VAL A 126 -12.83 9.01 -19.93
N TYR A 127 -12.26 8.76 -21.11
CA TYR A 127 -12.49 7.52 -21.88
C TYR A 127 -11.24 6.64 -21.96
N TYR A 128 -10.27 6.88 -21.07
CA TYR A 128 -9.06 6.09 -20.93
C TYR A 128 -8.97 5.49 -19.52
N LYS A 129 -8.14 4.47 -19.40
CA LYS A 129 -7.67 3.92 -18.12
C LYS A 129 -6.18 4.16 -18.01
N TYR A 130 -5.69 4.37 -16.81
CA TYR A 130 -4.28 4.48 -16.53
C TYR A 130 -3.82 3.40 -15.54
N ARG A 131 -2.51 3.13 -15.54
CA ARG A 131 -1.82 2.34 -14.54
C ARG A 131 -0.44 2.96 -14.33
N LEU A 132 -0.07 3.15 -13.06
CA LEU A 132 1.20 3.72 -12.63
C LEU A 132 1.92 2.71 -11.75
N ASP A 133 2.93 2.04 -12.31
CA ASP A 133 3.75 1.12 -11.54
C ASP A 133 5.02 1.84 -11.11
N TYR A 134 5.29 1.85 -9.80
CA TYR A 134 6.45 2.51 -9.21
C TYR A 134 7.51 1.50 -8.82
N LYS A 135 8.77 1.76 -9.23
CA LYS A 135 9.97 1.10 -8.71
C LYS A 135 10.83 2.15 -8.03
N VAL A 136 11.08 1.94 -6.76
CA VAL A 136 11.75 2.93 -5.93
C VAL A 136 12.93 2.29 -5.21
N LYS A 137 14.09 2.96 -5.26
CA LYS A 137 15.24 2.61 -4.42
C LYS A 137 15.43 3.70 -3.37
N VAL A 138 15.66 3.28 -2.13
CA VAL A 138 15.86 4.20 -1.00
C VAL A 138 17.10 3.81 -0.19
N PRO A 139 17.80 4.76 0.44
CA PRO A 139 18.74 4.43 1.51
C PRO A 139 18.04 3.64 2.62
N ARG A 140 18.76 2.73 3.30
CA ARG A 140 18.15 1.81 4.27
C ARG A 140 17.43 2.53 5.43
N GLU A 141 17.98 3.63 5.88
CA GLU A 141 17.51 4.38 7.03
C GLU A 141 16.24 5.21 6.77
N ILE A 142 15.84 5.33 5.48
CA ILE A 142 14.68 6.14 5.09
C ILE A 142 13.38 5.50 5.59
N SER A 143 12.55 6.32 6.20
CA SER A 143 11.16 5.96 6.53
C SER A 143 10.27 6.08 5.30
N VAL A 144 9.35 5.13 5.11
CA VAL A 144 8.51 5.10 3.91
C VAL A 144 7.02 5.07 4.25
N LYS A 145 6.23 5.87 3.53
CA LYS A 145 4.77 5.91 3.62
C LYS A 145 4.16 5.71 2.24
N ILE A 146 3.74 4.50 1.97
CA ILE A 146 3.27 4.07 0.65
C ILE A 146 1.78 3.78 0.71
N SER A 147 1.03 4.30 -0.27
CA SER A 147 -0.40 4.05 -0.38
C SER A 147 -0.80 3.75 -1.81
N THR A 148 -1.63 2.71 -1.98
CA THR A 148 -2.29 2.40 -3.25
C THR A 148 -3.72 1.92 -3.00
N VAL A 149 -4.52 1.72 -4.05
CA VAL A 149 -5.96 1.43 -3.88
C VAL A 149 -6.42 0.24 -4.69
N ASN A 150 -6.25 0.24 -6.01
CA ASN A 150 -6.88 -0.74 -6.89
C ASN A 150 -5.87 -1.51 -7.74
N ASN A 151 -6.13 -2.81 -7.94
CA ASN A 151 -5.36 -3.70 -8.82
C ASN A 151 -3.85 -3.57 -8.62
N SER A 152 -3.43 -3.57 -7.35
CA SER A 152 -2.08 -3.16 -6.97
C SER A 152 -1.61 -3.88 -5.73
N ASP A 153 -0.37 -4.31 -5.75
CA ASP A 153 0.31 -4.86 -4.59
C ASP A 153 1.42 -3.91 -4.11
N LEU A 154 1.73 -3.99 -2.83
CA LEU A 154 2.83 -3.26 -2.21
C LEU A 154 3.93 -4.22 -1.83
N TYR A 155 5.15 -3.96 -2.33
CA TYR A 155 6.35 -4.71 -2.01
C TYR A 155 7.39 -3.77 -1.42
N ILE A 156 7.80 -4.00 -0.17
CA ILE A 156 8.81 -3.17 0.51
C ILE A 156 9.86 -4.10 1.09
N LYS A 157 11.14 -3.86 0.74
CA LYS A 157 12.24 -4.71 1.15
C LYS A 157 13.43 -3.94 1.70
N GLY A 158 13.99 -4.44 2.82
CA GLY A 158 15.28 -4.01 3.35
C GLY A 158 15.27 -2.65 4.06
N VAL A 159 14.09 -2.08 4.36
CA VAL A 159 13.95 -0.78 5.01
C VAL A 159 14.19 -0.91 6.51
N GLU A 160 15.13 -0.11 7.02
CA GLU A 160 15.46 -0.02 8.45
C GLU A 160 14.80 1.20 9.13
N GLY A 161 14.24 2.13 8.36
CA GLY A 161 13.35 3.20 8.85
C GLY A 161 11.93 2.69 9.11
N MET A 162 11.04 3.58 9.55
CA MET A 162 9.62 3.25 9.75
C MET A 162 8.91 2.93 8.43
N VAL A 163 7.98 1.97 8.45
CA VAL A 163 7.21 1.55 7.27
C VAL A 163 5.72 1.72 7.49
N TYR A 164 5.08 2.59 6.71
CA TYR A 164 3.63 2.75 6.67
C TYR A 164 3.13 2.35 5.29
N ALA A 165 2.52 1.16 5.19
CA ALA A 165 2.02 0.57 3.96
C ALA A 165 0.49 0.48 4.01
N ASN A 166 -0.21 1.18 3.11
CA ASN A 166 -1.66 1.17 3.04
C ASN A 166 -2.12 0.75 1.66
N ASN A 167 -2.96 -0.27 1.60
CA ASN A 167 -3.63 -0.71 0.39
C ASN A 167 -5.15 -0.76 0.61
N VAL A 168 -5.91 -0.95 -0.45
CA VAL A 168 -7.34 -1.26 -0.34
C VAL A 168 -7.62 -2.60 -1.01
N ASN A 169 -7.26 -2.78 -2.27
CA ASN A 169 -7.51 -4.00 -3.03
C ASN A 169 -6.19 -4.55 -3.58
N GLY A 170 -5.50 -5.33 -2.76
CA GLY A 170 -4.25 -5.99 -3.07
C GLY A 170 -3.45 -6.34 -1.83
N ASP A 171 -2.40 -7.09 -2.02
CA ASP A 171 -1.54 -7.61 -0.97
C ASP A 171 -0.52 -6.57 -0.50
N VAL A 172 -0.02 -6.75 0.71
CA VAL A 172 1.10 -5.99 1.29
C VAL A 172 2.17 -6.99 1.72
N GLU A 173 3.32 -6.94 1.06
CA GLU A 173 4.46 -7.79 1.37
C GLU A 173 5.65 -6.92 1.82
N LEU A 174 6.10 -7.15 3.04
CA LEU A 174 7.19 -6.45 3.68
C LEU A 174 8.28 -7.45 4.05
N THR A 175 9.48 -7.30 3.51
CA THR A 175 10.58 -8.26 3.73
C THR A 175 11.82 -7.54 4.23
N ASP A 176 12.50 -8.17 5.20
CA ASP A 176 13.73 -7.64 5.82
C ASP A 176 13.51 -6.25 6.45
N ILE A 177 12.41 -6.08 7.19
CA ILE A 177 12.06 -4.83 7.85
C ILE A 177 12.74 -4.75 9.22
N GLY A 178 13.24 -3.57 9.57
CA GLY A 178 14.04 -3.37 10.78
C GLY A 178 13.46 -2.42 11.83
N ASN A 179 12.22 -1.92 11.68
CA ASN A 179 11.67 -0.90 12.57
C ASN A 179 10.14 -0.96 12.69
N ASP A 180 9.58 0.07 13.34
CA ASP A 180 8.15 0.22 13.57
C ASP A 180 7.36 0.23 12.27
N THR A 181 6.24 -0.48 12.27
CA THR A 181 5.55 -0.79 11.03
C THR A 181 4.04 -0.63 11.19
N ARG A 182 3.39 -0.05 10.19
CA ARG A 182 1.94 -0.13 9.99
C ARG A 182 1.64 -0.66 8.62
N ALA A 183 0.96 -1.80 8.54
CA ALA A 183 0.50 -2.34 7.27
C ALA A 183 -1.01 -2.55 7.32
N LYS A 184 -1.71 -1.96 6.35
CA LYS A 184 -3.17 -2.04 6.27
C LYS A 184 -3.61 -2.35 4.85
N THR A 185 -4.61 -3.22 4.75
CA THR A 185 -5.36 -3.42 3.52
C THR A 185 -6.84 -3.68 3.83
N VAL A 186 -7.70 -3.64 2.84
CA VAL A 186 -9.11 -4.04 3.04
C VAL A 186 -9.32 -5.44 2.46
N ASN A 187 -8.93 -5.64 1.21
CA ASN A 187 -9.06 -6.92 0.51
C ASN A 187 -7.69 -7.37 0.02
N GLY A 188 -6.97 -8.09 0.88
CA GLY A 188 -5.64 -8.61 0.60
C GLY A 188 -5.00 -9.21 1.84
N ARG A 189 -3.93 -9.95 1.64
CA ARG A 189 -3.11 -10.46 2.73
C ARG A 189 -2.04 -9.43 3.12
N ILE A 190 -1.57 -9.57 4.34
CA ILE A 190 -0.39 -8.88 4.85
C ILE A 190 0.64 -9.95 5.18
N ASP A 191 1.81 -9.92 4.56
CA ASP A 191 2.95 -10.80 4.80
C ASP A 191 4.14 -9.95 5.22
N VAL A 192 4.66 -10.17 6.43
CA VAL A 192 5.77 -9.37 6.97
C VAL A 192 6.86 -10.28 7.51
N LYS A 193 8.10 -10.01 7.09
CA LYS A 193 9.30 -10.66 7.62
C LYS A 193 10.22 -9.61 8.21
N TYR A 194 10.39 -9.67 9.51
CA TYR A 194 11.27 -8.80 10.25
C TYR A 194 12.71 -9.33 10.24
N ALA A 195 13.66 -8.45 9.91
CA ALA A 195 15.09 -8.69 10.14
C ALA A 195 15.47 -8.40 11.60
N LYS A 196 14.84 -7.38 12.20
CA LYS A 196 14.98 -6.99 13.61
C LYS A 196 13.59 -6.71 14.18
N MET A 197 13.40 -6.90 15.49
CA MET A 197 12.15 -6.52 16.15
C MET A 197 11.86 -5.01 15.97
N PRO A 198 10.60 -4.60 15.84
CA PRO A 198 10.24 -3.19 15.92
C PRO A 198 10.69 -2.59 17.27
N THR A 199 10.85 -1.28 17.32
CA THR A 199 11.33 -0.59 18.51
C THR A 199 10.22 -0.36 19.53
N GLU A 200 9.06 0.11 19.08
CA GLU A 200 7.94 0.47 19.94
C GLU A 200 6.65 -0.29 19.56
N PHE A 201 6.32 -0.33 18.27
CA PHE A 201 5.05 -0.91 17.83
C PHE A 201 5.10 -1.56 16.45
N ALA A 202 4.12 -2.44 16.21
CA ALA A 202 3.71 -2.84 14.86
C ALA A 202 2.20 -3.05 14.80
N ASP A 203 1.53 -2.48 13.78
CA ASP A 203 0.09 -2.58 13.59
C ASP A 203 -0.23 -3.21 12.23
N PHE A 204 -0.91 -4.34 12.22
CA PHE A 204 -1.35 -5.06 11.03
C PHE A 204 -2.87 -5.17 11.00
N GLU A 205 -3.50 -4.61 9.97
CA GLU A 205 -4.97 -4.59 9.87
C GLU A 205 -5.44 -4.95 8.46
N THR A 206 -6.31 -5.95 8.35
CA THR A 206 -7.05 -6.25 7.13
C THR A 206 -8.50 -6.54 7.43
N VAL A 207 -9.37 -6.40 6.45
CA VAL A 207 -10.78 -6.81 6.59
C VAL A 207 -10.96 -8.23 6.04
N ASN A 208 -10.54 -8.45 4.80
CA ASN A 208 -10.67 -9.73 4.10
C ASN A 208 -9.28 -10.20 3.65
N GLY A 209 -8.60 -10.94 4.51
CA GLY A 209 -7.28 -11.49 4.21
C GLY A 209 -6.58 -12.06 5.43
N ASN A 210 -5.53 -12.80 5.17
CA ASN A 210 -4.68 -13.35 6.21
C ASN A 210 -3.59 -12.33 6.59
N ILE A 211 -3.15 -12.40 7.84
CA ILE A 211 -1.97 -11.68 8.31
C ILE A 211 -0.95 -12.74 8.72
N GLU A 212 0.22 -12.74 8.08
CA GLU A 212 1.34 -13.57 8.44
C GLU A 212 2.53 -12.68 8.79
N VAL A 213 3.08 -12.88 9.99
CA VAL A 213 4.25 -12.14 10.45
C VAL A 213 5.31 -13.13 10.95
N THR A 214 6.49 -13.02 10.37
CA THR A 214 7.68 -13.75 10.80
C THR A 214 8.54 -12.78 11.61
N ALA A 215 8.70 -13.09 12.91
CA ALA A 215 9.50 -12.29 13.83
C ALA A 215 10.77 -13.07 14.25
N PRO A 216 11.88 -12.39 14.59
CA PRO A 216 13.08 -13.02 15.14
C PRO A 216 12.74 -13.90 16.34
N LYS A 217 13.28 -15.13 16.37
CA LYS A 217 12.94 -16.17 17.37
C LYS A 217 13.21 -15.74 18.81
N ASP A 218 14.25 -14.95 19.02
CA ASP A 218 14.70 -14.49 20.34
C ASP A 218 14.09 -13.15 20.75
N GLY A 219 13.20 -12.57 19.89
CA GLY A 219 12.56 -11.29 20.12
C GLY A 219 11.49 -11.35 21.21
N GLY A 220 11.56 -10.44 22.20
CA GLY A 220 10.47 -10.21 23.15
C GLY A 220 9.46 -9.23 22.62
N ALA A 221 8.16 -9.45 22.90
CA ALA A 221 7.09 -8.54 22.49
C ALA A 221 5.79 -8.79 23.28
N ILE A 222 4.87 -7.83 23.16
CA ILE A 222 3.46 -7.98 23.56
C ILE A 222 2.63 -8.11 22.30
N TYR A 223 2.05 -9.28 22.07
CA TYR A 223 1.23 -9.58 20.90
C TYR A 223 -0.25 -9.44 21.22
N ASN A 224 -0.93 -8.55 20.47
CA ASN A 224 -2.36 -8.29 20.60
C ASN A 224 -3.10 -8.86 19.39
N PHE A 225 -4.02 -9.80 19.61
CA PHE A 225 -4.76 -10.44 18.52
C PHE A 225 -6.24 -10.11 18.58
N GLU A 226 -6.78 -9.60 17.46
CA GLU A 226 -8.22 -9.40 17.26
C GLU A 226 -8.61 -10.05 15.93
N SER A 227 -9.36 -11.16 15.98
CA SER A 227 -9.97 -11.79 14.81
C SER A 227 -11.42 -12.12 15.10
N GLN A 228 -12.32 -11.79 14.18
CA GLN A 228 -13.75 -12.07 14.38
C GLN A 228 -14.14 -13.46 13.87
N TRP A 229 -13.67 -13.85 12.68
CA TRP A 229 -14.06 -15.10 12.03
C TRP A 229 -12.89 -16.01 11.68
N GLY A 230 -11.67 -15.62 12.00
CA GLY A 230 -10.46 -16.37 11.70
C GLY A 230 -9.88 -17.12 12.89
N LYS A 231 -8.88 -17.95 12.59
CA LYS A 231 -8.09 -18.64 13.60
C LYS A 231 -6.73 -17.98 13.76
N ILE A 232 -6.18 -18.07 14.96
CA ILE A 232 -4.86 -17.55 15.29
C ILE A 232 -3.93 -18.75 15.46
N TYR A 233 -2.77 -18.71 14.81
CA TYR A 233 -1.71 -19.70 14.90
C TYR A 233 -0.43 -18.99 15.32
N SER A 234 0.34 -19.61 16.22
CA SER A 234 1.62 -19.07 16.67
C SER A 234 2.64 -20.20 16.79
N ASP A 235 3.85 -19.95 16.32
CA ASP A 235 5.02 -20.81 16.59
C ASP A 235 5.71 -20.41 17.91
N PHE A 236 5.35 -19.24 18.49
CA PHE A 236 5.85 -18.80 19.78
C PHE A 236 5.03 -19.42 20.93
N ASP A 237 5.73 -19.83 21.96
CA ASP A 237 5.12 -20.13 23.25
C ASP A 237 4.85 -18.82 23.98
N PHE A 238 3.65 -18.65 24.51
CA PHE A 238 3.28 -17.45 25.24
C PHE A 238 3.55 -17.64 26.73
N ASP A 239 4.42 -16.80 27.31
CA ASP A 239 4.77 -16.89 28.73
C ASP A 239 3.64 -16.43 29.63
N LYS A 240 2.89 -15.43 29.19
CA LYS A 240 1.82 -14.83 29.98
C LYS A 240 0.68 -14.29 29.13
N ARG A 241 -0.54 -14.57 29.54
CA ARG A 241 -1.73 -13.86 29.04
C ARG A 241 -1.95 -12.59 29.86
N LEU A 242 -2.06 -11.45 29.19
CA LEU A 242 -2.27 -10.16 29.83
C LEU A 242 -3.77 -9.84 29.96
N SER A 243 -4.13 -9.07 30.99
CA SER A 243 -5.48 -8.57 31.15
C SER A 243 -5.83 -7.59 30.03
N PRO A 244 -7.09 -7.58 29.53
CA PRO A 244 -7.53 -6.63 28.52
C PRO A 244 -7.29 -5.19 28.96
N LYS A 245 -6.78 -4.34 28.05
CA LYS A 245 -6.66 -2.90 28.31
C LYS A 245 -8.04 -2.28 28.45
N VAL A 246 -8.25 -1.50 29.52
CA VAL A 246 -9.47 -0.73 29.74
C VAL A 246 -9.19 0.72 29.42
N VAL A 247 -9.84 1.26 28.41
CA VAL A 247 -9.76 2.68 28.06
C VAL A 247 -10.97 3.41 28.63
N SER A 248 -10.73 4.39 29.49
CA SER A 248 -11.79 5.26 30.02
C SER A 248 -11.82 6.57 29.27
N ASN A 249 -12.96 6.90 28.67
CA ASN A 249 -13.21 8.22 28.08
C ASN A 249 -14.09 9.03 29.03
N LYS A 250 -13.57 10.13 29.56
CA LYS A 250 -14.36 11.11 30.32
C LYS A 250 -15.08 12.01 29.32
N SER A 251 -16.39 11.86 29.21
CA SER A 251 -17.22 12.83 28.50
C SER A 251 -17.46 14.05 29.38
N GLY A 252 -17.24 15.27 28.88
CA GLY A 252 -17.29 16.52 29.61
C GLY A 252 -18.67 16.92 30.23
N LYS A 253 -19.66 16.06 30.13
CA LYS A 253 -20.98 16.23 30.82
C LYS A 253 -21.40 14.90 31.47
N GLY A 254 -20.72 14.54 32.55
CA GLY A 254 -21.33 13.71 33.59
C GLY A 254 -21.29 12.20 33.38
N GLY A 255 -20.33 11.62 32.70
CA GLY A 255 -20.21 10.16 32.64
C GLY A 255 -18.82 9.70 32.22
N THR A 256 -18.31 8.63 32.86
CA THR A 256 -17.11 7.92 32.43
C THR A 256 -17.52 6.67 31.69
N THR A 257 -17.17 6.56 30.40
CA THR A 257 -17.43 5.36 29.62
C THR A 257 -16.17 4.50 29.63
N TYR A 258 -16.29 3.26 30.06
CA TYR A 258 -15.19 2.27 30.02
C TYR A 258 -15.33 1.41 28.77
N LYS A 259 -14.32 1.41 27.91
CA LYS A 259 -14.23 0.49 26.77
C LYS A 259 -13.16 -0.55 27.08
N VAL A 260 -13.55 -1.80 27.16
CA VAL A 260 -12.65 -2.93 27.31
C VAL A 260 -12.16 -3.33 25.92
N ALA A 261 -10.85 -3.47 25.76
CA ALA A 261 -10.29 -3.95 24.49
C ALA A 261 -10.77 -5.40 24.22
N LYS A 262 -11.16 -5.69 22.98
CA LYS A 262 -11.58 -7.03 22.55
C LYS A 262 -10.39 -7.92 22.19
N SER A 263 -9.17 -7.41 22.20
CA SER A 263 -7.96 -8.14 21.86
C SER A 263 -7.54 -9.11 22.97
N ASN A 264 -7.06 -10.28 22.55
CA ASN A 264 -6.32 -11.17 23.44
C ASN A 264 -4.84 -10.76 23.39
N SER A 265 -4.27 -10.44 24.55
CA SER A 265 -2.89 -9.96 24.66
C SER A 265 -2.01 -11.03 25.34
N TYR A 266 -0.86 -11.28 24.75
CA TYR A 266 0.10 -12.28 25.22
C TYR A 266 1.51 -11.68 25.22
N GLN A 267 2.28 -12.05 26.22
CA GLN A 267 3.68 -11.68 26.34
C GLN A 267 4.56 -12.85 25.93
N VAL A 268 5.61 -12.54 25.16
CA VAL A 268 6.72 -13.45 24.84
C VAL A 268 8.01 -12.87 25.38
N ASN A 269 8.79 -13.69 26.05
CA ASN A 269 10.01 -13.33 26.76
C ASN A 269 9.73 -12.19 27.77
N GLU A 270 10.63 -11.26 27.94
CA GLU A 270 10.47 -10.14 28.86
C GLU A 270 9.47 -9.07 28.40
N GLY A 271 8.76 -9.30 27.28
CA GLY A 271 7.93 -8.29 26.62
C GLY A 271 8.74 -7.41 25.68
N GLY A 272 8.28 -6.18 25.42
CA GLY A 272 8.93 -5.25 24.49
C GLY A 272 7.89 -4.50 23.68
N PRO A 273 8.12 -4.31 22.35
CA PRO A 273 7.18 -3.61 21.47
C PRO A 273 5.80 -4.21 21.47
N GLU A 274 4.79 -3.38 21.25
CA GLU A 274 3.41 -3.84 21.08
C GLU A 274 3.14 -4.18 19.61
N ILE A 275 2.84 -5.45 19.33
CA ILE A 275 2.53 -5.93 17.99
C ILE A 275 1.06 -6.32 17.91
N SER A 276 0.30 -5.58 17.12
CA SER A 276 -1.16 -5.70 17.02
C SER A 276 -1.59 -6.28 15.68
N PHE A 277 -2.47 -7.27 15.74
CA PHE A 277 -3.06 -7.94 14.59
C PHE A 277 -4.56 -7.79 14.64
N LYS A 278 -5.15 -7.32 13.54
CA LYS A 278 -6.60 -7.19 13.43
C LYS A 278 -7.09 -7.65 12.07
N THR A 279 -7.99 -8.63 12.06
CA THR A 279 -8.69 -9.05 10.85
C THR A 279 -10.16 -9.34 11.14
N LEU A 280 -11.02 -9.11 10.15
CA LEU A 280 -12.42 -9.53 10.25
C LEU A 280 -12.57 -10.96 9.74
N ASN A 281 -12.12 -11.21 8.50
CA ASN A 281 -12.21 -12.49 7.81
C ASN A 281 -10.81 -12.93 7.36
N GLY A 282 -10.12 -13.72 8.20
CA GLY A 282 -8.81 -14.22 7.84
C GLY A 282 -8.08 -14.85 9.01
N LYS A 283 -7.02 -15.58 8.71
CA LYS A 283 -6.15 -16.20 9.69
C LYS A 283 -5.06 -15.22 10.11
N ILE A 284 -4.65 -15.31 11.36
CA ILE A 284 -3.45 -14.64 11.86
C ILE A 284 -2.41 -15.73 12.13
N MET A 285 -1.21 -15.55 11.56
CA MET A 285 -0.10 -16.50 11.70
C MET A 285 1.12 -15.73 12.18
N LEU A 286 1.61 -16.08 13.36
CA LEU A 286 2.84 -15.56 13.94
C LEU A 286 3.92 -16.65 13.87
N ARG A 287 4.96 -16.42 13.04
CA ARG A 287 6.03 -17.37 12.77
C ARG A 287 7.32 -16.97 13.44
N LYS A 288 8.11 -17.99 13.85
CA LYS A 288 9.51 -17.81 14.25
C LYS A 288 10.40 -17.71 13.01
N GLY A 289 11.15 -16.64 12.91
CA GLY A 289 12.25 -16.51 11.96
C GLY A 289 13.44 -17.37 12.36
N ASN A 290 14.35 -17.53 11.43
CA ASN A 290 15.60 -18.29 11.64
C ASN A 290 16.56 -17.55 12.57
#